data_fb879285951695331ded6a4897af2d8a
#
_entry.id   fb879285951695331ded6a4897af2d8a
#
_cell.length_a   1.000
_cell.length_b   1.000
_cell.length_c   1.000
_cell.angle_alpha   90.00
_cell.angle_beta   90.00
_cell.angle_gamma   90.00
#
_symmetry.space_group_name_H-M   'P 1'
#
loop_
_entity.id
_entity.type
_entity.pdbx_description
1 polymer ?
#
loop_
_entity_poly.entity_id
_entity_poly.type
_entity_poly.pdbx_seq_one_letter_code
_entity_poly.pdbx_strand_id
1 'polypeptide(L)'
;MRTLGGVVRTIFFAAIVAAIIAISARVAAQDNATQQNVPKYNIAEEQTIQGVVLEVKDYHCPVSGTIGTHFSLRTEHGDLEVHMAPAKFFKDYEILIRKGVDVSVTGNRVEFDGKPAVIARLVKIGRETFAFRDEKGRPNW
;
A
#
# COMPACT_ATOMS: atom_id res chain seq x y z
N MET A 1 40.25 50.68 -17.36
CA MET A 1 38.86 50.18 -17.18
C MET A 1 38.87 48.65 -17.21
N ARG A 2 38.95 48.03 -16.04
CA ARG A 2 38.97 46.55 -15.92
C ARG A 2 37.59 46.08 -15.45
N THR A 3 36.91 45.49 -16.35
CA THR A 3 35.85 44.50 -16.35
C THR A 3 35.30 43.99 -14.99
N LEU A 4 34.28 44.68 -14.50
CA LEU A 4 33.37 44.18 -13.44
C LEU A 4 32.37 43.12 -13.98
N GLY A 5 32.41 42.80 -15.26
CA GLY A 5 31.45 41.86 -15.91
C GLY A 5 31.72 40.38 -15.67
N GLY A 6 32.97 39.98 -15.30
CA GLY A 6 33.34 38.59 -15.18
C GLY A 6 32.91 37.94 -13.85
N VAL A 7 32.96 38.68 -12.78
CA VAL A 7 32.69 38.18 -11.42
C VAL A 7 31.19 37.91 -11.19
N VAL A 8 30.33 38.78 -11.72
CA VAL A 8 28.88 38.67 -11.57
C VAL A 8 28.34 37.40 -12.32
N ARG A 9 28.93 37.09 -13.49
CA ARG A 9 28.53 35.91 -14.30
C ARG A 9 28.87 34.61 -13.61
N THR A 10 30.02 34.53 -12.92
CA THR A 10 30.47 33.32 -12.22
C THR A 10 29.62 33.04 -10.96
N ILE A 11 29.19 34.09 -10.26
CA ILE A 11 28.34 33.95 -9.07
C ILE A 11 26.93 33.46 -9.43
N PHE A 12 26.36 33.93 -10.55
CA PHE A 12 25.03 33.44 -11.01
C PHE A 12 25.04 31.96 -11.41
N PHE A 13 26.10 31.49 -12.06
CA PHE A 13 26.21 30.06 -12.42
C PHE A 13 26.36 29.16 -11.18
N ALA A 14 27.13 29.56 -10.21
CA ALA A 14 27.30 28.80 -8.97
C ALA A 14 26.00 28.69 -8.16
N ALA A 15 25.20 29.76 -8.12
CA ALA A 15 23.91 29.77 -7.42
C ALA A 15 22.86 28.85 -8.07
N ILE A 16 22.83 28.78 -9.40
CA ILE A 16 21.89 27.92 -10.15
C ILE A 16 22.24 26.44 -9.96
N VAL A 17 23.52 26.07 -10.01
CA VAL A 17 23.96 24.69 -9.79
C VAL A 17 23.65 24.22 -8.38
N ALA A 18 23.86 25.06 -7.37
CA ALA A 18 23.53 24.73 -5.96
C ALA A 18 22.02 24.52 -5.75
N ALA A 19 21.17 25.32 -6.45
CA ALA A 19 19.70 25.15 -6.36
C ALA A 19 19.21 23.84 -6.99
N ILE A 20 19.81 23.41 -8.09
CA ILE A 20 19.43 22.15 -8.77
C ILE A 20 19.79 20.92 -7.90
N ILE A 21 20.97 20.94 -7.24
CA ILE A 21 21.40 19.84 -6.35
C ILE A 21 20.48 19.74 -5.12
N ALA A 22 20.03 20.88 -4.56
CA ALA A 22 19.14 20.89 -3.41
C ALA A 22 17.73 20.33 -3.73
N ILE A 23 17.22 20.53 -4.95
CA ILE A 23 15.93 20.00 -5.39
C ILE A 23 16.02 18.48 -5.59
N SER A 24 17.11 17.98 -6.17
CA SER A 24 17.33 16.55 -6.38
C SER A 24 17.41 15.74 -5.07
N ALA A 25 18.01 16.31 -4.03
CA ALA A 25 18.12 15.68 -2.71
C ALA A 25 16.76 15.57 -1.99
N ARG A 26 15.83 16.50 -2.24
CA ARG A 26 14.48 16.47 -1.63
C ARG A 26 13.57 15.42 -2.27
N VAL A 27 13.68 15.18 -3.59
CA VAL A 27 12.89 14.14 -4.28
C VAL A 27 13.31 12.75 -3.82
N ALA A 28 14.60 12.47 -3.68
CA ALA A 28 15.09 11.18 -3.18
C ALA A 28 14.71 10.89 -1.72
N ALA A 29 14.54 11.93 -0.88
CA ALA A 29 14.12 11.77 0.52
C ALA A 29 12.61 11.47 0.67
N GLN A 30 11.77 11.89 -0.29
CA GLN A 30 10.34 11.61 -0.26
C GLN A 30 10.01 10.17 -0.65
N ASP A 31 10.74 9.56 -1.59
CA ASP A 31 10.53 8.15 -1.99
C ASP A 31 10.90 7.17 -0.87
N ASN A 32 11.88 7.49 -0.02
CA ASN A 32 12.27 6.66 1.12
C ASN A 32 11.31 6.78 2.32
N ALA A 33 10.58 7.89 2.48
CA ALA A 33 9.64 8.08 3.58
C ALA A 33 8.36 7.26 3.40
N THR A 34 7.94 7.00 2.17
CA THR A 34 6.71 6.28 1.85
C THR A 34 6.85 4.76 2.04
N GLN A 35 8.06 4.20 1.96
CA GLN A 35 8.32 2.77 2.14
C GLN A 35 8.51 2.35 3.60
N GLN A 36 8.75 3.26 4.53
CA GLN A 36 9.10 2.92 5.93
C GLN A 36 7.91 2.63 6.84
N ASN A 37 6.68 2.88 6.43
CA ASN A 37 5.49 2.79 7.29
C ASN A 37 4.51 1.65 6.95
N VAL A 38 4.91 0.67 6.14
CA VAL A 38 4.04 -0.48 5.88
C VAL A 38 4.12 -1.44 7.08
N PRO A 39 3.00 -1.68 7.78
CA PRO A 39 2.98 -2.60 8.91
C PRO A 39 3.44 -4.00 8.47
N LYS A 40 4.34 -4.60 9.26
CA LYS A 40 4.75 -5.99 9.04
C LYS A 40 3.62 -6.92 9.47
N TYR A 41 3.38 -7.96 8.67
CA TYR A 41 2.42 -9.00 9.03
C TYR A 41 2.90 -9.79 10.25
N ASN A 42 2.00 -9.98 11.25
CA ASN A 42 2.28 -10.72 12.47
C ASN A 42 1.22 -11.79 12.72
N ILE A 43 1.60 -13.05 12.58
CA ILE A 43 0.70 -14.21 12.79
C ILE A 43 0.09 -14.21 14.21
N ALA A 44 0.85 -13.78 15.23
CA ALA A 44 0.37 -13.77 16.62
C ALA A 44 -0.73 -12.73 16.87
N GLU A 45 -0.91 -11.75 15.98
CA GLU A 45 -1.90 -10.68 16.08
C GLU A 45 -3.08 -10.87 15.11
N GLU A 46 -3.20 -12.05 14.50
CA GLU A 46 -4.31 -12.33 13.60
C GLU A 46 -5.66 -12.28 14.30
N GLN A 47 -6.62 -11.72 13.60
CA GLN A 47 -8.02 -11.70 13.98
C GLN A 47 -8.86 -12.20 12.80
N THR A 48 -10.00 -12.82 13.11
CA THR A 48 -11.00 -13.16 12.11
C THR A 48 -12.15 -12.16 12.20
N ILE A 49 -12.41 -11.48 11.10
CA ILE A 49 -13.41 -10.42 10.98
C ILE A 49 -14.44 -10.85 9.95
N GLN A 50 -15.72 -10.77 10.31
CA GLN A 50 -16.83 -11.08 9.41
C GLN A 50 -17.50 -9.81 8.91
N GLY A 51 -18.02 -9.86 7.70
CA GLY A 51 -18.75 -8.74 7.14
C GLY A 51 -19.21 -8.97 5.70
N VAL A 52 -19.75 -7.91 5.11
CA VAL A 52 -20.25 -7.90 3.73
C VAL A 52 -19.35 -7.02 2.87
N VAL A 53 -18.97 -7.51 1.70
CA VAL A 53 -18.19 -6.75 0.72
C VAL A 53 -19.04 -5.63 0.13
N LEU A 54 -18.61 -4.39 0.30
CA LEU A 54 -19.29 -3.20 -0.24
C LEU A 54 -18.84 -2.86 -1.64
N GLU A 55 -17.53 -2.98 -1.89
CA GLU A 55 -16.91 -2.60 -3.15
C GLU A 55 -15.56 -3.30 -3.28
N VAL A 56 -15.18 -3.68 -4.51
CA VAL A 56 -13.85 -4.23 -4.84
C VAL A 56 -13.16 -3.26 -5.78
N LYS A 57 -11.91 -2.93 -5.51
CA LYS A 57 -11.10 -1.97 -6.28
C LYS A 57 -9.65 -2.44 -6.45
N ASP A 58 -9.08 -2.10 -7.59
CA ASP A 58 -7.65 -2.22 -7.87
C ASP A 58 -7.01 -0.84 -7.86
N TYR A 59 -6.00 -0.63 -7.00
CA TYR A 59 -5.19 0.59 -6.97
C TYR A 59 -3.82 0.33 -6.33
N HIS A 60 -2.95 1.36 -6.35
CA HIS A 60 -1.61 1.22 -5.78
C HIS A 60 -1.68 0.86 -4.30
N CYS A 61 -1.15 -0.33 -3.96
CA CYS A 61 -1.19 -0.89 -2.63
C CYS A 61 0.17 -0.75 -1.94
N PRO A 62 0.26 -0.05 -0.80
CA PRO A 62 1.53 0.07 -0.07
C PRO A 62 2.04 -1.28 0.45
N VAL A 63 1.14 -2.25 0.72
CA VAL A 63 1.50 -3.58 1.23
C VAL A 63 2.19 -4.44 0.19
N SER A 64 1.75 -4.37 -1.07
CA SER A 64 2.34 -5.16 -2.17
C SER A 64 3.34 -4.38 -3.01
N GLY A 65 3.40 -3.04 -2.87
CA GLY A 65 4.25 -2.15 -3.67
C GLY A 65 3.85 -2.03 -5.14
N THR A 66 2.66 -2.52 -5.51
CA THR A 66 2.15 -2.55 -6.88
C THR A 66 0.64 -2.30 -6.89
N ILE A 67 -0.02 -2.42 -8.05
CA ILE A 67 -1.48 -2.43 -8.10
C ILE A 67 -2.00 -3.68 -7.37
N GLY A 68 -2.69 -3.46 -6.27
CA GLY A 68 -3.28 -4.49 -5.44
C GLY A 68 -4.80 -4.49 -5.52
N THR A 69 -5.42 -5.66 -5.31
CA THR A 69 -6.86 -5.79 -5.17
C THR A 69 -7.25 -5.61 -3.70
N HIS A 70 -8.20 -4.73 -3.48
CA HIS A 70 -8.75 -4.38 -2.17
C HIS A 70 -10.25 -4.49 -2.19
N PHE A 71 -10.86 -4.65 -1.02
CA PHE A 71 -12.30 -4.41 -0.88
C PHE A 71 -12.63 -3.66 0.41
N SER A 72 -13.73 -2.91 0.37
CA SER A 72 -14.33 -2.33 1.56
C SER A 72 -15.24 -3.36 2.20
N LEU A 73 -15.02 -3.64 3.49
CA LEU A 73 -15.77 -4.62 4.29
C LEU A 73 -16.64 -3.88 5.31
N ARG A 74 -17.94 -4.05 5.24
CA ARG A 74 -18.85 -3.60 6.28
C ARG A 74 -18.92 -4.62 7.40
N THR A 75 -18.58 -4.19 8.62
CA THR A 75 -18.66 -4.97 9.85
C THR A 75 -19.63 -4.37 10.83
N GLU A 76 -19.95 -5.07 11.93
CA GLU A 76 -20.76 -4.51 13.05
C GLU A 76 -20.09 -3.27 13.70
N HIS A 77 -18.77 -3.09 13.54
CA HIS A 77 -18.01 -2.00 14.15
C HIS A 77 -17.61 -0.90 13.17
N GLY A 78 -18.17 -0.92 11.96
CA GLY A 78 -17.88 0.05 10.89
C GLY A 78 -17.18 -0.57 9.69
N ASP A 79 -16.89 0.29 8.72
CA ASP A 79 -16.30 -0.12 7.46
C ASP A 79 -14.76 -0.20 7.59
N LEU A 80 -14.17 -1.26 7.03
CA LEU A 80 -12.74 -1.52 6.99
C LEU A 80 -12.28 -1.70 5.55
N GLU A 81 -11.07 -1.25 5.26
CA GLU A 81 -10.41 -1.59 4.02
C GLU A 81 -9.58 -2.86 4.17
N VAL A 82 -9.73 -3.80 3.24
CA VAL A 82 -9.01 -5.08 3.25
C VAL A 82 -8.00 -5.11 2.11
N HIS A 83 -6.72 -5.14 2.46
CA HIS A 83 -5.60 -5.29 1.54
C HIS A 83 -5.29 -6.79 1.37
N MET A 84 -5.37 -7.29 0.14
CA MET A 84 -5.23 -8.73 -0.14
C MET A 84 -3.90 -9.06 -0.83
N ALA A 85 -3.85 -8.97 -2.16
CA ALA A 85 -2.72 -9.36 -2.99
C ALA A 85 -2.63 -8.46 -4.23
N PRO A 86 -1.52 -8.52 -5.01
CA PRO A 86 -1.47 -7.86 -6.30
C PRO A 86 -2.62 -8.27 -7.22
N ALA A 87 -3.16 -7.34 -8.01
CA ALA A 87 -4.23 -7.61 -8.96
C ALA A 87 -3.85 -8.71 -9.98
N LYS A 88 -2.55 -8.83 -10.29
CA LYS A 88 -2.03 -9.93 -11.11
C LYS A 88 -2.29 -11.30 -10.49
N PHE A 89 -2.13 -11.44 -9.17
CA PHE A 89 -2.40 -12.70 -8.45
C PHE A 89 -3.86 -13.13 -8.60
N PHE A 90 -4.81 -12.18 -8.52
CA PHE A 90 -6.23 -12.46 -8.74
C PHE A 90 -6.52 -12.95 -10.16
N LYS A 91 -5.84 -12.39 -11.17
CA LYS A 91 -5.97 -12.83 -12.57
C LYS A 91 -5.37 -14.22 -12.81
N ASP A 92 -4.18 -14.46 -12.26
CA ASP A 92 -3.44 -15.72 -12.46
C ASP A 92 -4.18 -16.92 -11.83
N TYR A 93 -4.91 -16.70 -10.72
CA TYR A 93 -5.65 -17.73 -10.01
C TYR A 93 -7.16 -17.64 -10.21
N GLU A 94 -7.64 -16.79 -11.12
CA GLU A 94 -9.05 -16.58 -11.45
C GLU A 94 -9.93 -16.30 -10.21
N ILE A 95 -9.38 -15.60 -9.22
CA ILE A 95 -10.07 -15.26 -7.97
C ILE A 95 -11.06 -14.14 -8.23
N LEU A 96 -12.33 -14.39 -7.92
CA LEU A 96 -13.40 -13.42 -8.10
C LEU A 96 -14.13 -13.15 -6.78
N ILE A 97 -13.97 -11.93 -6.26
CA ILE A 97 -14.72 -11.44 -5.11
C ILE A 97 -15.73 -10.40 -5.60
N ARG A 98 -16.98 -10.48 -5.16
CA ARG A 98 -18.06 -9.61 -5.63
C ARG A 98 -18.66 -8.80 -4.48
N LYS A 99 -19.16 -7.60 -4.82
CA LYS A 99 -19.99 -6.81 -3.94
C LYS A 99 -21.20 -7.61 -3.45
N GLY A 100 -21.55 -7.44 -2.17
CA GLY A 100 -22.73 -8.01 -1.53
C GLY A 100 -22.53 -9.42 -0.98
N VAL A 101 -21.34 -10.01 -1.13
CA VAL A 101 -21.06 -11.34 -0.56
C VAL A 101 -20.63 -11.24 0.90
N ASP A 102 -21.07 -12.21 1.72
CA ASP A 102 -20.58 -12.40 3.07
C ASP A 102 -19.21 -13.05 3.05
N VAL A 103 -18.28 -12.49 3.80
CA VAL A 103 -16.91 -12.98 3.89
C VAL A 103 -16.42 -13.06 5.34
N SER A 104 -15.47 -13.95 5.55
CA SER A 104 -14.68 -14.02 6.78
C SER A 104 -13.22 -13.78 6.42
N VAL A 105 -12.62 -12.72 6.97
CA VAL A 105 -11.25 -12.29 6.71
C VAL A 105 -10.39 -12.62 7.94
N THR A 106 -9.36 -13.43 7.76
CA THR A 106 -8.31 -13.63 8.78
C THR A 106 -7.09 -12.80 8.40
N GLY A 107 -6.65 -11.94 9.30
CA GLY A 107 -5.53 -11.04 9.04
C GLY A 107 -5.21 -10.10 10.19
N ASN A 108 -4.26 -9.20 9.97
CA ASN A 108 -3.89 -8.18 10.95
C ASN A 108 -4.70 -6.90 10.75
N ARG A 109 -5.26 -6.39 11.84
CA ARG A 109 -5.75 -5.01 11.88
C ARG A 109 -4.57 -4.06 11.89
N VAL A 110 -4.64 -3.07 11.04
CA VAL A 110 -3.61 -2.04 10.87
C VAL A 110 -4.27 -0.69 10.65
N GLU A 111 -3.47 0.35 10.58
CA GLU A 111 -3.91 1.69 10.22
C GLU A 111 -3.05 2.19 9.05
N PHE A 112 -3.71 2.69 8.00
CA PHE A 112 -3.08 3.36 6.88
C PHE A 112 -3.65 4.78 6.77
N ASP A 113 -2.78 5.78 6.84
CA ASP A 113 -3.15 7.20 6.76
C ASP A 113 -4.30 7.57 7.72
N GLY A 114 -4.25 7.05 8.96
CA GLY A 114 -5.27 7.28 9.98
C GLY A 114 -6.59 6.53 9.76
N LYS A 115 -6.65 5.61 8.80
CA LYS A 115 -7.85 4.81 8.51
C LYS A 115 -7.66 3.36 8.91
N PRO A 116 -8.67 2.75 9.55
CA PRO A 116 -8.61 1.34 9.92
C PRO A 116 -8.64 0.44 8.68
N ALA A 117 -7.75 -0.53 8.66
CA ALA A 117 -7.60 -1.48 7.58
C ALA A 117 -7.23 -2.88 8.08
N VAL A 118 -7.24 -3.86 7.18
CA VAL A 118 -6.82 -5.23 7.44
C VAL A 118 -5.87 -5.67 6.34
N ILE A 119 -4.72 -6.22 6.72
CA ILE A 119 -3.88 -7.00 5.80
C ILE A 119 -4.35 -8.44 5.88
N ALA A 120 -4.97 -8.94 4.80
CA ALA A 120 -5.54 -10.28 4.79
C ALA A 120 -4.49 -11.37 4.57
N ARG A 121 -4.59 -12.47 5.34
CA ARG A 121 -3.95 -13.74 5.02
C ARG A 121 -4.91 -14.68 4.34
N LEU A 122 -6.12 -14.84 4.90
CA LEU A 122 -7.16 -15.70 4.36
C LEU A 122 -8.44 -14.89 4.14
N VAL A 123 -9.14 -15.17 3.06
CA VAL A 123 -10.51 -14.72 2.84
C VAL A 123 -11.37 -15.93 2.52
N LYS A 124 -12.39 -16.17 3.33
CA LYS A 124 -13.35 -17.25 3.14
C LYS A 124 -14.66 -16.71 2.62
N ILE A 125 -15.16 -17.30 1.53
CA ILE A 125 -16.42 -16.98 0.88
C ILE A 125 -17.21 -18.27 0.70
N GLY A 126 -18.30 -18.43 1.46
CA GLY A 126 -19.04 -19.69 1.47
C GLY A 126 -18.17 -20.87 1.88
N ARG A 127 -17.90 -21.80 0.95
CA ARG A 127 -17.05 -22.99 1.18
C ARG A 127 -15.61 -22.81 0.70
N GLU A 128 -15.31 -21.74 -0.03
CA GLU A 128 -13.99 -21.49 -0.60
C GLU A 128 -13.15 -20.64 0.36
N THR A 129 -11.85 -20.91 0.40
CA THR A 129 -10.88 -20.14 1.16
C THR A 129 -9.71 -19.77 0.26
N PHE A 130 -9.49 -18.48 0.11
CA PHE A 130 -8.38 -17.93 -0.64
C PHE A 130 -7.25 -17.56 0.32
N ALA A 131 -6.05 -18.12 0.08
CA ALA A 131 -4.87 -17.87 0.90
C ALA A 131 -3.91 -16.90 0.19
N PHE A 132 -3.84 -15.67 0.66
CA PHE A 132 -2.93 -14.65 0.15
C PHE A 132 -1.57 -14.67 0.84
N ARG A 133 -1.46 -15.30 2.01
CA ARG A 133 -0.22 -15.50 2.75
C ARG A 133 -0.17 -16.91 3.32
N ASP A 134 1.05 -17.43 3.48
CA ASP A 134 1.29 -18.74 4.08
C ASP A 134 1.08 -18.73 5.62
N GLU A 135 1.29 -19.87 6.26
CA GLU A 135 1.17 -20.04 7.71
C GLU A 135 2.20 -19.23 8.53
N LYS A 136 3.22 -18.70 7.89
CA LYS A 136 4.23 -17.81 8.48
C LYS A 136 3.98 -16.32 8.17
N GLY A 137 2.86 -16.01 7.50
CA GLY A 137 2.49 -14.65 7.10
C GLY A 137 3.24 -14.13 5.87
N ARG A 138 4.02 -14.96 5.17
CA ARG A 138 4.73 -14.57 3.96
C ARG A 138 3.77 -14.52 2.77
N PRO A 139 3.91 -13.52 1.88
CA PRO A 139 3.10 -13.45 0.65
C PRO A 139 3.22 -14.69 -0.22
N ASN A 140 2.11 -15.10 -0.86
CA ASN A 140 2.05 -16.18 -1.83
C ASN A 140 2.24 -15.69 -3.29
N TRP A 141 2.57 -14.42 -3.48
CA TRP A 141 2.86 -13.79 -4.78
C TRP A 141 4.30 -13.36 -4.94
#